data_a23ada3ace159e21fbf4b482032798f9
#
_entry.id   a23ada3ace159e21fbf4b482032798f9
#
_cell.length_a   1.000
_cell.length_b   1.000
_cell.length_c   1.000
_cell.angle_alpha   90.00
_cell.angle_beta   90.00
_cell.angle_gamma   90.00
#
_symmetry.space_group_name_H-M   'P 1'
#
loop_
_entity.id
_entity.type
_entity.pdbx_description
1 polymer ?
#
loop_
_entity_poly.entity_id
_entity_poly.type
_entity_poly.pdbx_seq_one_letter_code
_entity_poly.pdbx_strand_id
1 'polypeptide(L)'
;MYQQYSAPRTKYRRSPDEQLPNEINESLLSLEEQWSKSKAGRKIAAFDLDNTLLIGDIGEAVFAALKMQGYIPGFGWESYRKLLATNRGEAYCSIVRALSGLTERTIHKVTLDVLTRSEDYIELDWSFIRVPRAHPLMLILVNQLRSLGYQICVISAGNEISARIAAWRLFNIPPFYVYGIRQGMQQGVLTSELISPMPIGEGKVEVFRRFFGEADPAITAGDSSLDIPLLQMTDPRGFSMWVGEEKVGLDIVRQKVGASRKVCFLARPPVSQIDEDGPDR
;
A
#
# COMPACT_ATOMS: atom_id res chain seq x y z
N MET A 1 -1.20 -20.00 -11.77
CA MET A 1 0.13 -19.38 -12.01
C MET A 1 0.91 -19.05 -10.72
N TYR A 2 0.27 -18.88 -9.58
CA TYR A 2 0.93 -18.52 -8.29
C TYR A 2 1.45 -19.70 -7.46
N GLN A 3 1.12 -20.95 -7.82
CA GLN A 3 1.51 -22.15 -7.04
C GLN A 3 2.99 -22.55 -7.11
N GLN A 4 3.80 -21.94 -7.98
CA GLN A 4 5.22 -22.30 -8.17
C GLN A 4 6.21 -21.43 -7.39
N TYR A 5 5.73 -20.44 -6.63
CA TYR A 5 6.63 -19.57 -5.88
C TYR A 5 6.63 -20.01 -4.41
N SER A 6 7.73 -20.65 -4.00
CA SER A 6 8.02 -20.85 -2.57
C SER A 6 7.90 -19.52 -1.83
N ALA A 7 7.25 -19.55 -0.66
CA ALA A 7 7.11 -18.36 0.18
C ALA A 7 8.47 -17.65 0.34
N PRO A 8 8.56 -16.36 0.09
CA PRO A 8 9.82 -15.66 0.19
C PRO A 8 10.26 -15.67 1.65
N ARG A 9 11.49 -16.12 1.88
CA ARG A 9 12.16 -15.82 3.15
C ARG A 9 12.51 -14.32 3.09
N THR A 10 11.66 -13.48 3.67
CA THR A 10 12.02 -12.10 3.93
C THR A 10 13.29 -12.12 4.79
N LYS A 11 14.39 -11.60 4.24
CA LYS A 11 15.67 -11.44 4.96
C LYS A 11 15.61 -10.31 5.99
N TYR A 12 14.41 -9.86 6.35
CA TYR A 12 14.26 -8.89 7.41
C TYR A 12 14.69 -9.54 8.72
N ARG A 13 15.90 -9.17 9.20
CA ARG A 13 16.33 -9.50 10.56
C ARG A 13 15.66 -8.47 11.47
N ARG A 14 14.63 -8.92 12.20
CA ARG A 14 14.00 -8.16 13.27
C ARG A 14 15.10 -7.62 14.20
N SER A 15 15.15 -6.29 14.39
CA SER A 15 15.89 -5.75 15.53
C SER A 15 15.19 -6.24 16.80
N PRO A 16 15.94 -6.70 17.83
CA PRO A 16 15.33 -7.15 19.09
C PRO A 16 14.44 -6.09 19.75
N ASP A 17 14.65 -4.82 19.42
CA ASP A 17 13.99 -3.66 20.05
C ASP A 17 12.77 -3.16 19.24
N GLU A 18 12.47 -3.73 18.08
CA GLU A 18 11.31 -3.32 17.29
C GLU A 18 10.02 -3.88 17.86
N GLN A 19 9.26 -3.01 18.48
CA GLN A 19 7.94 -3.31 19.05
C GLN A 19 6.91 -2.32 18.52
N LEU A 20 5.66 -2.78 18.40
CA LEU A 20 4.56 -1.87 18.10
C LEU A 20 4.42 -0.81 19.20
N PRO A 21 4.08 0.44 18.85
CA PRO A 21 3.78 1.47 19.83
C PRO A 21 2.72 1.00 20.84
N ASN A 22 2.87 1.41 22.11
CA ASN A 22 1.95 1.00 23.19
C ASN A 22 0.49 1.31 22.83
N GLU A 23 0.21 2.47 22.24
CA GLU A 23 -1.13 2.87 21.81
C GLU A 23 -1.76 1.84 20.87
N ILE A 24 -0.99 1.26 19.93
CA ILE A 24 -1.47 0.24 18.98
C ILE A 24 -1.66 -1.08 19.71
N ASN A 25 -0.73 -1.50 20.54
CA ASN A 25 -0.85 -2.73 21.32
C ASN A 25 -2.07 -2.70 22.25
N GLU A 26 -2.27 -1.61 23.00
CA GLU A 26 -3.44 -1.43 23.86
C GLU A 26 -4.75 -1.42 23.07
N SER A 27 -4.76 -0.81 21.88
CA SER A 27 -5.92 -0.81 20.99
C SER A 27 -6.26 -2.22 20.53
N LEU A 28 -5.25 -2.99 20.17
CA LEU A 28 -5.43 -4.37 19.70
C LEU A 28 -5.92 -5.27 20.84
N LEU A 29 -5.36 -5.13 22.05
CA LEU A 29 -5.80 -5.89 23.23
C LEU A 29 -7.28 -5.57 23.56
N SER A 30 -7.64 -4.30 23.59
CA SER A 30 -9.01 -3.85 23.82
C SER A 30 -9.98 -4.39 22.78
N LEU A 31 -9.57 -4.38 21.50
CA LEU A 31 -10.36 -4.91 20.41
C LEU A 31 -10.57 -6.42 20.55
N GLU A 32 -9.53 -7.18 20.87
CA GLU A 32 -9.63 -8.64 21.08
C GLU A 32 -10.53 -8.99 22.27
N GLU A 33 -10.45 -8.23 23.36
CA GLU A 33 -11.34 -8.41 24.49
C GLU A 33 -12.81 -8.17 24.11
N GLN A 34 -13.11 -7.11 23.37
CA GLN A 34 -14.46 -6.82 22.88
C GLN A 34 -14.94 -7.89 21.89
N TRP A 35 -14.06 -8.37 21.01
CA TRP A 35 -14.38 -9.41 20.04
C TRP A 35 -14.69 -10.75 20.70
N SER A 36 -13.97 -11.11 21.76
CA SER A 36 -14.20 -12.34 22.53
C SER A 36 -15.58 -12.37 23.21
N LYS A 37 -16.10 -11.20 23.58
CA LYS A 37 -17.41 -11.02 24.22
C LYS A 37 -18.58 -10.99 23.20
N SER A 38 -18.30 -10.66 21.96
CA SER A 38 -19.28 -10.60 20.88
C SER A 38 -19.14 -11.82 19.97
N LYS A 39 -20.23 -12.59 19.78
CA LYS A 39 -20.25 -13.72 18.84
C LYS A 39 -20.22 -13.27 17.37
N ALA A 40 -19.89 -12.03 17.07
CA ALA A 40 -20.18 -11.40 15.79
C ALA A 40 -18.94 -11.11 14.94
N GLY A 41 -19.00 -11.52 13.69
CA GLY A 41 -18.31 -10.89 12.58
C GLY A 41 -16.98 -11.52 12.18
N ARG A 42 -16.59 -11.21 10.94
CA ARG A 42 -15.26 -11.52 10.42
C ARG A 42 -14.25 -10.52 10.99
N LYS A 43 -13.12 -11.01 11.47
CA LYS A 43 -11.99 -10.17 11.81
C LYS A 43 -11.28 -9.76 10.52
N ILE A 44 -11.54 -8.55 10.03
CA ILE A 44 -10.94 -8.04 8.79
C ILE A 44 -10.04 -6.85 9.12
N ALA A 45 -8.84 -6.85 8.56
CA ALA A 45 -7.96 -5.70 8.54
C ALA A 45 -7.75 -5.25 7.09
N ALA A 46 -8.00 -3.98 6.79
CA ALA A 46 -7.92 -3.41 5.45
C ALA A 46 -6.86 -2.30 5.41
N PHE A 47 -5.84 -2.46 4.58
CA PHE A 47 -4.69 -1.58 4.54
C PHE A 47 -4.47 -1.01 3.14
N ASP A 48 -4.06 0.24 3.08
CA ASP A 48 -3.35 0.75 1.93
C ASP A 48 -1.97 0.06 1.81
N LEU A 49 -1.33 0.16 0.64
CA LEU A 49 -0.05 -0.48 0.38
C LEU A 49 1.12 0.50 0.44
N ASP A 50 1.13 1.45 -0.48
CA ASP A 50 2.26 2.34 -0.75
C ASP A 50 2.38 3.38 0.37
N ASN A 51 3.58 3.55 0.93
CA ASN A 51 3.81 4.39 2.10
C ASN A 51 3.02 4.02 3.37
N THR A 52 2.27 2.92 3.34
CA THR A 52 1.53 2.35 4.48
C THR A 52 2.13 1.00 4.90
N LEU A 53 1.87 -0.07 4.17
CA LEU A 53 2.56 -1.36 4.36
C LEU A 53 4.01 -1.29 3.88
N LEU A 54 4.27 -0.52 2.84
CA LEU A 54 5.59 -0.27 2.30
C LEU A 54 6.15 1.07 2.80
N ILE A 55 7.47 1.16 2.83
CA ILE A 55 8.21 2.41 2.84
C ILE A 55 8.61 2.66 1.38
N GLY A 56 8.00 3.65 0.73
CA GLY A 56 8.09 3.90 -0.72
C GLY A 56 6.87 3.43 -1.49
N ASP A 57 6.85 3.72 -2.79
CA ASP A 57 5.73 3.45 -3.70
C ASP A 57 6.17 2.45 -4.78
N ILE A 58 5.48 1.28 -4.84
CA ILE A 58 5.83 0.23 -5.81
C ILE A 58 5.44 0.62 -7.23
N GLY A 59 4.37 1.39 -7.40
CA GLY A 59 3.93 1.87 -8.70
C GLY A 59 4.95 2.84 -9.30
N GLU A 60 5.43 3.79 -8.52
CA GLU A 60 6.48 4.75 -8.93
C GLU A 60 7.80 4.04 -9.26
N ALA A 61 8.24 3.12 -8.40
CA ALA A 61 9.50 2.40 -8.60
C ALA A 61 9.47 1.48 -9.83
N VAL A 62 8.36 0.79 -10.07
CA VAL A 62 8.16 -0.05 -11.26
C VAL A 62 8.08 0.82 -12.52
N PHE A 63 7.35 1.95 -12.47
CA PHE A 63 7.32 2.90 -13.57
C PHE A 63 8.72 3.41 -13.93
N ALA A 64 9.50 3.83 -12.93
CA ALA A 64 10.87 4.29 -13.13
C ALA A 64 11.74 3.21 -13.79
N ALA A 65 11.69 1.98 -13.29
CA ALA A 65 12.45 0.87 -13.83
C ALA A 65 12.04 0.53 -15.28
N LEU A 66 10.75 0.57 -15.61
CA LEU A 66 10.25 0.37 -16.96
C LEU A 66 10.67 1.49 -17.91
N LYS A 67 10.66 2.74 -17.42
CA LYS A 67 11.11 3.92 -18.18
C LYS A 67 12.60 3.81 -18.52
N MET A 68 13.44 3.50 -17.55
CA MET A 68 14.88 3.29 -17.75
C MET A 68 15.19 2.16 -18.75
N GLN A 69 14.35 1.12 -18.77
CA GLN A 69 14.50 0.00 -19.70
C GLN A 69 13.89 0.28 -21.09
N GLY A 70 13.36 1.49 -21.34
CA GLY A 70 12.79 1.90 -22.61
C GLY A 70 11.40 1.33 -22.93
N TYR A 71 10.74 0.70 -21.96
CA TYR A 71 9.39 0.13 -22.19
C TYR A 71 8.30 1.20 -22.26
N ILE A 72 8.50 2.37 -21.64
CA ILE A 72 7.53 3.47 -21.58
C ILE A 72 8.15 4.75 -22.19
N PRO A 73 8.14 4.95 -23.49
CA PRO A 73 8.79 6.12 -24.11
C PRO A 73 7.99 7.41 -23.95
N GLY A 74 6.67 7.36 -23.95
CA GLY A 74 5.81 8.53 -24.18
C GLY A 74 5.49 9.36 -22.94
N PHE A 75 5.32 8.76 -21.75
CA PHE A 75 4.92 9.46 -20.53
C PHE A 75 6.14 9.74 -19.64
N GLY A 76 6.34 11.01 -19.27
CA GLY A 76 7.51 11.45 -18.51
C GLY A 76 7.26 11.55 -17.01
N TRP A 77 8.32 11.38 -16.21
CA TRP A 77 8.30 11.51 -14.75
C TRP A 77 7.84 12.91 -14.29
N GLU A 78 8.32 13.95 -14.97
CA GLU A 78 7.91 15.33 -14.65
C GLU A 78 6.39 15.55 -14.82
N SER A 79 5.80 14.98 -15.87
CA SER A 79 4.35 15.06 -16.10
C SER A 79 3.57 14.38 -14.97
N TYR A 80 4.04 13.23 -14.50
CA TYR A 80 3.49 12.55 -13.34
C TYR A 80 3.58 13.41 -12.08
N ARG A 81 4.75 13.99 -11.76
CA ARG A 81 4.94 14.85 -10.59
C ARG A 81 4.02 16.07 -10.59
N LYS A 82 3.82 16.70 -11.75
CA LYS A 82 2.86 17.81 -11.90
C LYS A 82 1.43 17.37 -11.57
N LEU A 83 1.02 16.21 -12.07
CA LEU A 83 -0.29 15.63 -11.72
C LEU A 83 -0.38 15.28 -10.25
N LEU A 84 0.65 14.69 -9.66
CA LEU A 84 0.68 14.31 -8.25
C LEU A 84 0.47 15.51 -7.32
N ALA A 85 1.01 16.68 -7.69
CA ALA A 85 0.84 17.91 -6.94
C ALA A 85 -0.56 18.53 -7.05
N THR A 86 -1.29 18.28 -8.14
CA THR A 86 -2.60 18.91 -8.43
C THR A 86 -3.79 17.96 -8.32
N ASN A 87 -3.62 16.72 -8.74
CA ASN A 87 -4.64 15.67 -8.72
C ASN A 87 -3.99 14.29 -8.54
N ARG A 88 -3.78 13.92 -7.28
CA ARG A 88 -3.10 12.66 -6.90
C ARG A 88 -3.79 11.43 -7.49
N GLY A 89 -5.13 11.38 -7.50
CA GLY A 89 -5.87 10.25 -8.07
C GLY A 89 -5.60 10.07 -9.57
N GLU A 90 -5.62 11.18 -10.34
CA GLU A 90 -5.31 11.13 -11.77
C GLU A 90 -3.83 10.82 -12.03
N ALA A 91 -2.92 11.25 -11.15
CA ALA A 91 -1.51 10.88 -11.24
C ALA A 91 -1.33 9.36 -11.19
N TYR A 92 -1.94 8.67 -10.22
CA TYR A 92 -1.90 7.22 -10.13
C TYR A 92 -2.54 6.54 -11.35
N CYS A 93 -3.68 7.03 -11.82
CA CYS A 93 -4.30 6.55 -13.05
C CYS A 93 -3.36 6.70 -14.26
N SER A 94 -2.63 7.80 -14.35
CA SER A 94 -1.73 8.09 -15.49
C SER A 94 -0.55 7.13 -15.54
N ILE A 95 0.07 6.82 -14.40
CA ILE A 95 1.12 5.80 -14.31
C ILE A 95 0.59 4.43 -14.74
N VAL A 96 -0.60 4.06 -14.26
CA VAL A 96 -1.18 2.76 -14.64
C VAL A 96 -1.50 2.73 -16.14
N ARG A 97 -2.09 3.79 -16.72
CA ARG A 97 -2.32 3.87 -18.17
C ARG A 97 -1.03 3.78 -19.00
N ALA A 98 0.08 4.32 -18.49
CA ALA A 98 1.37 4.26 -19.15
C ALA A 98 1.91 2.82 -19.33
N LEU A 99 1.36 1.83 -18.61
CA LEU A 99 1.68 0.41 -18.78
C LEU A 99 0.99 -0.23 -20.00
N SER A 100 0.15 0.53 -20.71
CA SER A 100 -0.51 0.05 -21.95
C SER A 100 0.49 -0.45 -22.98
N GLY A 101 0.17 -1.56 -23.63
CA GLY A 101 1.06 -2.25 -24.58
C GLY A 101 2.03 -3.25 -23.93
N LEU A 102 2.15 -3.25 -22.60
CA LEU A 102 2.97 -4.23 -21.88
C LEU A 102 2.16 -5.49 -21.53
N THR A 103 2.86 -6.61 -21.38
CA THR A 103 2.26 -7.85 -20.87
C THR A 103 2.32 -7.89 -19.35
N GLU A 104 1.39 -8.63 -18.72
CA GLU A 104 1.47 -8.90 -17.27
C GLU A 104 2.82 -9.52 -16.89
N ARG A 105 3.38 -10.38 -17.75
CA ARG A 105 4.70 -11.01 -17.52
C ARG A 105 5.81 -9.96 -17.42
N THR A 106 5.78 -8.93 -18.26
CA THR A 106 6.77 -7.84 -18.23
C THR A 106 6.66 -7.08 -16.91
N ILE A 107 5.44 -6.67 -16.52
CA ILE A 107 5.20 -5.98 -15.25
C ILE A 107 5.64 -6.84 -14.06
N HIS A 108 5.26 -8.13 -14.08
CA HIS A 108 5.66 -9.08 -13.03
C HIS A 108 7.17 -9.17 -12.88
N LYS A 109 7.90 -9.34 -14.00
CA LYS A 109 9.36 -9.44 -13.99
C LYS A 109 9.98 -8.16 -13.41
N VAL A 110 9.60 -6.98 -13.93
CA VAL A 110 10.18 -5.72 -13.48
C VAL A 110 9.84 -5.43 -12.01
N THR A 111 8.63 -5.79 -11.57
CA THR A 111 8.26 -5.66 -10.15
C THR A 111 9.17 -6.51 -9.25
N LEU A 112 9.46 -7.76 -9.63
CA LEU A 112 10.39 -8.61 -8.88
C LEU A 112 11.81 -8.04 -8.91
N ASP A 113 12.27 -7.56 -10.05
CA ASP A 113 13.59 -6.94 -10.18
C ASP A 113 13.72 -5.71 -9.26
N VAL A 114 12.67 -4.86 -9.18
CA VAL A 114 12.62 -3.71 -8.25
C VAL A 114 12.68 -4.17 -6.80
N LEU A 115 11.86 -5.15 -6.40
CA LEU A 115 11.80 -5.63 -5.01
C LEU A 115 13.09 -6.33 -4.54
N THR A 116 13.93 -6.79 -5.47
CA THR A 116 15.20 -7.47 -5.17
C THR A 116 16.41 -6.58 -5.28
N ARG A 117 16.26 -5.30 -5.67
CA ARG A 117 17.36 -4.35 -5.72
C ARG A 117 18.02 -4.18 -4.35
N SER A 118 19.33 -4.03 -4.36
CA SER A 118 20.13 -3.71 -3.18
C SER A 118 20.16 -2.21 -2.89
N GLU A 119 20.06 -1.41 -3.93
CA GLU A 119 20.06 0.04 -3.87
C GLU A 119 18.76 0.56 -3.21
N ASP A 120 18.84 1.64 -2.49
CA ASP A 120 17.68 2.25 -1.82
C ASP A 120 16.86 3.13 -2.76
N TYR A 121 17.43 3.55 -3.90
CA TYR A 121 16.82 4.48 -4.85
C TYR A 121 17.03 4.06 -6.29
N ILE A 122 16.08 4.46 -7.13
CA ILE A 122 16.18 4.44 -8.60
C ILE A 122 16.29 5.89 -9.05
N GLU A 123 17.35 6.23 -9.75
CA GLU A 123 17.49 7.56 -10.36
C GLU A 123 16.74 7.60 -11.69
N LEU A 124 15.84 8.57 -11.84
CA LEU A 124 15.12 8.85 -13.08
C LEU A 124 14.91 10.36 -13.23
N ASP A 125 15.35 10.94 -14.36
CA ASP A 125 15.13 12.36 -14.70
C ASP A 125 15.49 13.30 -13.52
N TRP A 126 16.67 13.13 -12.92
CA TRP A 126 17.17 13.91 -11.77
C TRP A 126 16.32 13.76 -10.49
N SER A 127 15.52 12.73 -10.41
CA SER A 127 14.74 12.37 -9.24
C SER A 127 15.20 11.04 -8.67
N PHE A 128 15.20 10.92 -7.34
CA PHE A 128 15.50 9.69 -6.63
C PHE A 128 14.20 9.05 -6.15
N ILE A 129 13.81 7.95 -6.79
CA ILE A 129 12.60 7.21 -6.47
C ILE A 129 12.98 6.07 -5.52
N ARG A 130 12.37 6.05 -4.35
CA ARG A 130 12.69 5.05 -3.34
C ARG A 130 12.33 3.65 -3.79
N VAL A 131 13.27 2.71 -3.62
CA VAL A 131 12.98 1.27 -3.80
C VAL A 131 12.12 0.80 -2.62
N PRO A 132 10.91 0.27 -2.87
CA PRO A 132 9.99 -0.07 -1.79
C PRO A 132 10.52 -1.20 -0.90
N ARG A 133 10.36 -1.03 0.40
CA ARG A 133 10.69 -2.03 1.43
C ARG A 133 9.49 -2.26 2.33
N ALA A 134 9.40 -3.43 2.95
CA ALA A 134 8.38 -3.66 3.97
C ALA A 134 8.58 -2.69 5.14
N HIS A 135 7.50 -2.04 5.59
CA HIS A 135 7.51 -1.24 6.80
C HIS A 135 7.65 -2.19 8.01
N PRO A 136 8.72 -2.08 8.82
CA PRO A 136 9.02 -3.06 9.86
C PRO A 136 7.88 -3.28 10.86
N LEU A 137 7.31 -2.18 11.37
CA LEU A 137 6.21 -2.25 12.33
C LEU A 137 4.93 -2.81 11.72
N MET A 138 4.67 -2.50 10.43
CA MET A 138 3.53 -3.09 9.73
C MET A 138 3.74 -4.59 9.47
N LEU A 139 4.97 -5.04 9.25
CA LEU A 139 5.26 -6.47 9.13
C LEU A 139 5.00 -7.20 10.46
N ILE A 140 5.37 -6.60 11.60
CA ILE A 140 5.07 -7.13 12.94
C ILE A 140 3.56 -7.20 13.12
N LEU A 141 2.84 -6.10 12.85
CA LEU A 141 1.40 -6.02 13.00
C LEU A 141 0.66 -7.05 12.13
N VAL A 142 1.01 -7.16 10.84
CA VAL A 142 0.42 -8.12 9.91
C VAL A 142 0.58 -9.56 10.41
N ASN A 143 1.77 -9.90 10.93
CA ASN A 143 2.02 -11.24 11.49
C ASN A 143 1.22 -11.48 12.78
N GLN A 144 1.12 -10.49 13.65
CA GLN A 144 0.30 -10.58 14.87
C GLN A 144 -1.18 -10.73 14.55
N LEU A 145 -1.72 -9.91 13.65
CA LEU A 145 -3.11 -9.98 13.21
C LEU A 145 -3.43 -11.36 12.57
N ARG A 146 -2.52 -11.88 11.77
CA ARG A 146 -2.69 -13.23 11.20
C ARG A 146 -2.78 -14.30 12.28
N SER A 147 -1.93 -14.22 13.32
CA SER A 147 -1.98 -15.17 14.45
C SER A 147 -3.26 -15.07 15.26
N LEU A 148 -3.90 -13.89 15.27
CA LEU A 148 -5.19 -13.62 15.91
C LEU A 148 -6.40 -13.96 15.01
N GLY A 149 -6.16 -14.51 13.81
CA GLY A 149 -7.19 -14.95 12.88
C GLY A 149 -7.81 -13.84 12.03
N TYR A 150 -7.15 -12.70 11.88
CA TYR A 150 -7.61 -11.64 10.97
C TYR A 150 -7.41 -12.02 9.51
N GLN A 151 -8.42 -11.76 8.72
CA GLN A 151 -8.32 -11.71 7.26
C GLN A 151 -7.76 -10.34 6.87
N ILE A 152 -6.60 -10.35 6.22
CA ILE A 152 -5.91 -9.13 5.83
C ILE A 152 -6.14 -8.88 4.35
N CYS A 153 -6.63 -7.69 4.00
CA CYS A 153 -6.74 -7.24 2.62
C CYS A 153 -5.97 -5.95 2.39
N VAL A 154 -5.56 -5.75 1.15
CA VAL A 154 -4.84 -4.57 0.69
C VAL A 154 -5.63 -3.89 -0.42
N ILE A 155 -5.79 -2.58 -0.32
CA ILE A 155 -6.53 -1.76 -1.30
C ILE A 155 -5.64 -0.57 -1.69
N SER A 156 -4.91 -0.72 -2.81
CA SER A 156 -3.91 0.24 -3.29
C SER A 156 -4.41 1.03 -4.49
N ALA A 157 -4.07 2.31 -4.55
CA ALA A 157 -4.26 3.15 -5.73
C ALA A 157 -3.21 2.90 -6.83
N GLY A 158 -2.30 1.94 -6.63
CA GLY A 158 -1.32 1.51 -7.62
C GLY A 158 -1.82 0.44 -8.58
N ASN A 159 -0.97 0.03 -9.53
CA ASN A 159 -1.24 -1.08 -10.44
C ASN A 159 -1.45 -2.40 -9.67
N GLU A 160 -2.54 -3.10 -9.93
CA GLU A 160 -2.92 -4.31 -9.19
C GLU A 160 -1.88 -5.44 -9.31
N ILE A 161 -1.22 -5.59 -10.47
CA ILE A 161 -0.22 -6.65 -10.68
C ILE A 161 0.97 -6.43 -9.74
N SER A 162 1.52 -5.21 -9.71
CA SER A 162 2.65 -4.85 -8.86
C SER A 162 2.28 -4.91 -7.38
N ALA A 163 1.09 -4.43 -7.00
CA ALA A 163 0.57 -4.49 -5.65
C ALA A 163 0.46 -5.93 -5.12
N ARG A 164 -0.09 -6.84 -5.93
CA ARG A 164 -0.21 -8.27 -5.60
C ARG A 164 1.15 -8.93 -5.36
N ILE A 165 2.12 -8.62 -6.21
CA ILE A 165 3.46 -9.17 -6.09
C ILE A 165 4.13 -8.64 -4.82
N ALA A 166 4.09 -7.33 -4.56
CA ALA A 166 4.70 -6.72 -3.39
C ALA A 166 4.07 -7.25 -2.08
N ALA A 167 2.75 -7.26 -1.98
CA ALA A 167 2.04 -7.76 -0.81
C ALA A 167 2.32 -9.26 -0.54
N TRP A 168 2.36 -10.06 -1.60
CA TRP A 168 2.72 -11.47 -1.47
C TRP A 168 4.17 -11.66 -1.05
N ARG A 169 5.11 -11.00 -1.71
CA ARG A 169 6.55 -11.18 -1.49
C ARG A 169 7.03 -10.67 -0.14
N LEU A 170 6.48 -9.56 0.33
CA LEU A 170 6.96 -8.89 1.54
C LEU A 170 6.13 -9.22 2.78
N PHE A 171 4.84 -9.50 2.62
CA PHE A 171 3.93 -9.71 3.74
C PHE A 171 3.24 -11.08 3.73
N ASN A 172 3.45 -11.91 2.70
CA ASN A 172 2.74 -13.18 2.51
C ASN A 172 1.20 -13.01 2.51
N ILE A 173 0.71 -11.87 1.99
CA ILE A 173 -0.73 -11.62 1.81
C ILE A 173 -1.14 -12.23 0.47
N PRO A 174 -2.12 -13.17 0.46
CA PRO A 174 -2.53 -13.83 -0.78
C PRO A 174 -3.02 -12.85 -1.84
N PRO A 175 -2.64 -13.01 -3.13
CA PRO A 175 -2.99 -12.07 -4.20
C PRO A 175 -4.49 -11.82 -4.39
N PHE A 176 -5.35 -12.75 -4.02
CA PHE A 176 -6.80 -12.61 -4.10
C PHE A 176 -7.41 -11.71 -3.00
N TYR A 177 -6.60 -11.27 -2.02
CA TYR A 177 -6.95 -10.24 -1.05
C TYR A 177 -6.26 -8.90 -1.33
N VAL A 178 -5.67 -8.75 -2.51
CA VAL A 178 -4.99 -7.52 -2.91
C VAL A 178 -5.68 -6.92 -4.13
N TYR A 179 -6.14 -5.70 -3.99
CA TYR A 179 -6.90 -4.96 -4.98
C TYR A 179 -6.15 -3.69 -5.35
N GLY A 180 -5.98 -3.47 -6.63
CA GLY A 180 -5.34 -2.30 -7.20
C GLY A 180 -6.12 -1.76 -8.39
N ILE A 181 -5.59 -0.74 -9.05
CA ILE A 181 -6.14 -0.28 -10.32
C ILE A 181 -5.88 -1.36 -11.38
N ARG A 182 -6.94 -1.83 -12.00
CA ARG A 182 -6.90 -2.83 -13.07
C ARG A 182 -7.02 -2.18 -14.44
N GLN A 183 -6.32 -2.75 -15.39
CA GLN A 183 -6.43 -2.38 -16.80
C GLN A 183 -7.17 -3.45 -17.59
N GLY A 184 -7.82 -3.01 -18.67
CA GLY A 184 -8.30 -3.92 -19.70
C GLY A 184 -7.14 -4.68 -20.34
N MET A 185 -7.45 -5.84 -20.95
CA MET A 185 -6.47 -6.66 -21.65
C MET A 185 -7.00 -7.04 -23.02
N GLN A 186 -6.17 -6.88 -24.05
CA GLN A 186 -6.47 -7.30 -25.42
C GLN A 186 -5.27 -8.05 -25.99
N GLN A 187 -5.49 -9.24 -26.52
CA GLN A 187 -4.44 -10.08 -27.11
C GLN A 187 -3.20 -10.31 -26.20
N GLY A 188 -3.43 -10.38 -24.89
CA GLY A 188 -2.36 -10.64 -23.91
C GLY A 188 -1.55 -9.41 -23.49
N VAL A 189 -1.91 -8.22 -23.95
CA VAL A 189 -1.29 -6.95 -23.53
C VAL A 189 -2.30 -6.06 -22.83
N LEU A 190 -1.82 -5.23 -21.91
CA LEU A 190 -2.63 -4.26 -21.18
C LEU A 190 -3.07 -3.13 -22.12
N THR A 191 -4.29 -2.65 -21.93
CA THR A 191 -4.82 -1.46 -22.62
C THR A 191 -4.75 -0.23 -21.72
N SER A 192 -5.02 0.95 -22.26
CA SER A 192 -5.13 2.19 -21.47
C SER A 192 -6.47 2.30 -20.72
N GLU A 193 -7.42 1.40 -20.95
CA GLU A 193 -8.71 1.36 -20.27
C GLU A 193 -8.53 0.93 -18.82
N LEU A 194 -9.07 1.71 -17.87
CA LEU A 194 -9.09 1.37 -16.46
C LEU A 194 -10.45 0.78 -16.09
N ILE A 195 -10.42 -0.32 -15.32
CA ILE A 195 -11.62 -1.08 -14.96
C ILE A 195 -12.12 -0.60 -13.60
N SER A 196 -13.37 -0.13 -13.55
CA SER A 196 -14.04 0.26 -12.30
C SER A 196 -14.45 -0.96 -11.44
N PRO A 197 -14.56 -0.78 -10.11
CA PRO A 197 -14.21 0.41 -9.35
C PRO A 197 -12.68 0.59 -9.24
N MET A 198 -12.23 1.84 -9.31
CA MET A 198 -10.83 2.17 -9.05
C MET A 198 -10.63 2.46 -7.56
N PRO A 199 -9.66 1.83 -6.89
CA PRO A 199 -9.45 1.96 -5.45
C PRO A 199 -8.78 3.28 -5.05
N ILE A 200 -9.42 4.40 -5.36
CA ILE A 200 -8.96 5.78 -5.09
C ILE A 200 -10.05 6.50 -4.30
N GLY A 201 -9.72 7.03 -3.13
CA GLY A 201 -10.68 7.74 -2.29
C GLY A 201 -11.89 6.85 -1.95
N GLU A 202 -13.10 7.32 -2.27
CA GLU A 202 -14.35 6.58 -2.09
C GLU A 202 -14.35 5.23 -2.84
N GLY A 203 -13.60 5.11 -3.92
CA GLY A 203 -13.45 3.85 -4.64
C GLY A 203 -12.78 2.75 -3.81
N LYS A 204 -11.99 3.09 -2.77
CA LYS A 204 -11.48 2.08 -1.82
C LYS A 204 -12.62 1.44 -1.02
N VAL A 205 -13.61 2.23 -0.64
CA VAL A 205 -14.83 1.77 0.05
C VAL A 205 -15.64 0.86 -0.88
N GLU A 206 -15.85 1.29 -2.13
CA GLU A 206 -16.58 0.52 -3.13
C GLU A 206 -15.92 -0.84 -3.40
N VAL A 207 -14.58 -0.85 -3.57
CA VAL A 207 -13.81 -2.09 -3.71
C VAL A 207 -13.96 -2.97 -2.50
N PHE A 208 -13.81 -2.44 -1.28
CA PHE A 208 -13.97 -3.22 -0.06
C PHE A 208 -15.37 -3.85 0.03
N ARG A 209 -16.43 -3.05 -0.16
CA ARG A 209 -17.82 -3.51 -0.11
C ARG A 209 -18.12 -4.62 -1.14
N ARG A 210 -17.52 -4.52 -2.31
CA ARG A 210 -17.70 -5.54 -3.37
C ARG A 210 -17.22 -6.93 -2.95
N PHE A 211 -16.19 -7.03 -2.12
CA PHE A 211 -15.59 -8.30 -1.72
C PHE A 211 -16.00 -8.77 -0.32
N PHE A 212 -16.31 -7.84 0.58
CA PHE A 212 -16.64 -8.16 1.98
C PHE A 212 -18.08 -7.85 2.36
N GLY A 213 -18.87 -7.27 1.46
CA GLY A 213 -20.28 -6.90 1.70
C GLY A 213 -20.39 -5.80 2.75
N GLU A 214 -21.37 -5.92 3.63
CA GLU A 214 -21.66 -4.93 4.67
C GLU A 214 -20.78 -5.06 5.92
N ALA A 215 -19.82 -6.00 5.95
CA ALA A 215 -18.90 -6.12 7.07
C ALA A 215 -17.94 -4.90 7.09
N ASP A 216 -17.79 -4.28 8.25
CA ASP A 216 -16.80 -3.23 8.45
C ASP A 216 -15.44 -3.85 8.83
N PRO A 217 -14.32 -3.27 8.36
CA PRO A 217 -13.00 -3.70 8.82
C PRO A 217 -12.79 -3.32 10.29
N ALA A 218 -12.23 -4.22 11.07
CA ALA A 218 -11.92 -3.95 12.48
C ALA A 218 -10.70 -3.03 12.64
N ILE A 219 -9.80 -3.10 11.68
CA ILE A 219 -8.55 -2.30 11.66
C ILE A 219 -8.32 -1.81 10.24
N THR A 220 -7.99 -0.52 10.12
CA THR A 220 -7.60 0.09 8.85
C THR A 220 -6.28 0.85 8.98
N ALA A 221 -5.57 1.04 7.87
CA ALA A 221 -4.40 1.93 7.82
C ALA A 221 -4.27 2.61 6.46
N GLY A 222 -3.74 3.83 6.48
CA GLY A 222 -3.43 4.62 5.30
C GLY A 222 -2.52 5.79 5.64
N ASP A 223 -1.93 6.42 4.61
CA ASP A 223 -0.95 7.51 4.74
C ASP A 223 -1.41 8.82 4.08
N SER A 224 -2.48 8.79 3.30
CA SER A 224 -2.88 9.91 2.46
C SER A 224 -4.36 10.30 2.59
N SER A 225 -4.71 11.47 2.10
CA SER A 225 -6.11 11.92 2.07
C SER A 225 -7.03 10.99 1.26
N LEU A 226 -6.47 10.21 0.34
CA LEU A 226 -7.21 9.21 -0.45
C LEU A 226 -7.60 7.98 0.37
N ASP A 227 -7.05 7.82 1.57
CA ASP A 227 -7.36 6.71 2.48
C ASP A 227 -8.43 7.07 3.51
N ILE A 228 -8.74 8.35 3.67
CA ILE A 228 -9.72 8.82 4.64
C ILE A 228 -11.05 8.04 4.56
N PRO A 229 -11.64 7.81 3.38
CA PRO A 229 -12.87 7.03 3.28
C PRO A 229 -12.71 5.60 3.82
N LEU A 230 -11.58 4.94 3.56
CA LEU A 230 -11.28 3.61 4.10
C LEU A 230 -11.15 3.65 5.64
N LEU A 231 -10.46 4.66 6.19
CA LEU A 231 -10.34 4.84 7.63
C LEU A 231 -11.68 5.10 8.31
N GLN A 232 -12.60 5.80 7.64
CA GLN A 232 -13.97 6.06 8.11
C GLN A 232 -14.83 4.81 8.19
N MET A 233 -14.50 3.75 7.42
CA MET A 233 -15.23 2.48 7.45
C MET A 233 -14.94 1.63 8.68
N THR A 234 -13.91 1.94 9.46
CA THR A 234 -13.49 1.10 10.59
C THR A 234 -14.65 0.86 11.54
N ASP A 235 -14.85 -0.40 11.93
CA ASP A 235 -15.84 -0.79 12.96
C ASP A 235 -15.69 0.11 14.19
N PRO A 236 -16.78 0.61 14.79
CA PRO A 236 -16.69 1.49 15.98
C PRO A 236 -15.90 0.91 17.15
N ARG A 237 -15.80 -0.43 17.25
CA ARG A 237 -15.00 -1.12 18.27
C ARG A 237 -13.51 -1.18 17.91
N GLY A 238 -13.19 -0.98 16.64
CA GLY A 238 -11.86 -1.08 16.08
C GLY A 238 -11.04 0.21 16.19
N PHE A 239 -9.98 0.26 15.41
CA PHE A 239 -9.16 1.46 15.31
C PHE A 239 -8.57 1.62 13.91
N SER A 240 -8.33 2.87 13.53
CA SER A 240 -7.62 3.24 12.31
C SER A 240 -6.18 3.61 12.65
N MET A 241 -5.28 3.47 11.69
CA MET A 241 -3.90 3.96 11.81
C MET A 241 -3.60 4.96 10.71
N TRP A 242 -3.08 6.11 11.12
CA TRP A 242 -2.46 7.07 10.22
C TRP A 242 -0.96 6.81 10.20
N VAL A 243 -0.43 6.45 9.04
CA VAL A 243 0.99 6.16 8.85
C VAL A 243 1.68 7.39 8.28
N GLY A 244 2.76 7.84 8.92
CA GLY A 244 3.46 9.06 8.47
C GLY A 244 4.82 9.21 9.10
N GLU A 245 5.62 10.14 8.61
CA GLU A 245 6.94 10.45 9.18
C GLU A 245 6.79 11.25 10.48
N GLU A 246 5.80 12.12 10.52
CA GLU A 246 5.48 12.95 11.68
C GLU A 246 3.98 12.94 11.96
N LYS A 247 3.60 13.35 13.18
CA LYS A 247 2.18 13.51 13.55
C LYS A 247 1.47 14.69 12.88
N VAL A 248 2.13 15.34 11.92
CA VAL A 248 1.54 16.44 11.15
C VAL A 248 0.27 15.96 10.45
N GLY A 249 -0.80 16.73 10.61
CA GLY A 249 -2.11 16.39 10.01
C GLY A 249 -2.92 15.34 10.76
N LEU A 250 -2.39 14.68 11.81
CA LEU A 250 -3.13 13.67 12.57
C LEU A 250 -4.46 14.18 13.13
N ASP A 251 -4.50 15.44 13.62
CA ASP A 251 -5.74 16.02 14.15
C ASP A 251 -6.76 16.27 13.04
N ILE A 252 -6.31 16.65 11.85
CA ILE A 252 -7.17 16.78 10.66
C ILE A 252 -7.75 15.42 10.28
N VAL A 253 -6.92 14.35 10.33
CA VAL A 253 -7.37 12.99 10.06
C VAL A 253 -8.38 12.55 11.11
N ARG A 254 -8.11 12.76 12.40
CA ARG A 254 -9.03 12.46 13.50
C ARG A 254 -10.38 13.18 13.34
N GLN A 255 -10.33 14.44 12.96
CA GLN A 255 -11.56 15.21 12.68
C GLN A 255 -12.35 14.63 11.51
N LYS A 256 -11.67 14.28 10.41
CA LYS A 256 -12.30 13.72 9.20
C LYS A 256 -12.82 12.30 9.42
N VAL A 257 -12.07 11.46 10.13
CA VAL A 257 -12.49 10.07 10.44
C VAL A 257 -13.67 10.06 11.42
N GLY A 258 -13.79 11.08 12.26
CA GLY A 258 -14.88 11.26 13.22
C GLY A 258 -14.43 11.06 14.67
N ALA A 259 -14.92 11.94 15.55
CA ALA A 259 -14.50 12.02 16.96
C ALA A 259 -14.78 10.74 17.78
N SER A 260 -15.73 9.92 17.34
CA SER A 260 -16.07 8.64 18.02
C SER A 260 -15.16 7.48 17.63
N ARG A 261 -14.27 7.67 16.67
CA ARG A 261 -13.38 6.62 16.15
C ARG A 261 -11.97 6.80 16.66
N LYS A 262 -11.34 5.71 17.05
CA LYS A 262 -9.94 5.72 17.51
C LYS A 262 -9.01 5.78 16.30
N VAL A 263 -8.15 6.78 16.25
CA VAL A 263 -7.09 6.92 15.24
C VAL A 263 -5.75 6.96 15.95
N CYS A 264 -4.95 5.90 15.75
CA CYS A 264 -3.58 5.79 16.25
C CYS A 264 -2.60 6.32 15.20
N PHE A 265 -1.45 6.81 15.67
CA PHE A 265 -0.36 7.17 14.79
C PHE A 265 0.69 6.06 14.74
N LEU A 266 1.12 5.70 13.52
CA LEU A 266 2.27 4.83 13.31
C LEU A 266 3.37 5.59 12.57
N ALA A 267 4.53 5.74 13.22
CA ALA A 267 5.66 6.39 12.60
C ALA A 267 6.21 5.54 11.45
N ARG A 268 6.31 6.13 10.27
CA ARG A 268 7.11 5.60 9.18
C ARG A 268 8.55 6.02 9.45
N PRO A 269 9.53 5.09 9.36
CA PRO A 269 10.94 5.46 9.48
C PRO A 269 11.25 6.63 8.53
N PRO A 270 11.98 7.66 9.00
CA PRO A 270 12.32 8.79 8.17
C PRO A 270 13.04 8.28 6.93
N VAL A 271 12.76 8.90 5.81
CA VAL A 271 13.63 8.82 4.64
C VAL A 271 14.97 9.35 5.14
N SER A 272 16.02 8.51 5.20
CA SER A 272 17.37 9.04 5.37
C SER A 272 17.49 10.16 4.35
N GLN A 273 17.64 11.40 4.83
CA GLN A 273 17.81 12.55 3.96
C GLN A 273 19.01 12.27 3.08
N ILE A 274 18.77 11.77 1.88
CA ILE A 274 19.61 12.10 0.77
C ILE A 274 19.12 13.51 0.49
N ASP A 275 19.93 14.49 0.90
CA ASP A 275 19.71 15.87 0.56
C ASP A 275 19.34 15.93 -0.91
N GLU A 276 18.41 16.84 -1.26
CA GLU A 276 17.94 17.04 -2.64
C GLU A 276 19.11 17.25 -3.65
N ASP A 277 20.33 17.35 -3.14
CA ASP A 277 21.59 17.55 -3.86
C ASP A 277 22.35 16.25 -4.24
N GLY A 278 21.82 15.05 -3.93
CA GLY A 278 22.48 13.77 -4.26
C GLY A 278 23.70 13.45 -3.39
N PRO A 279 24.24 12.21 -3.44
CA PRO A 279 25.46 11.87 -2.74
C PRO A 279 26.60 12.77 -3.24
N ASP A 280 27.31 13.37 -2.31
CA ASP A 280 28.42 14.32 -2.50
C ASP A 280 29.12 14.20 -3.87
N ARG A 281 29.12 15.31 -4.61
CA ARG A 281 29.98 15.48 -5.77
C ARG A 281 31.43 15.72 -5.34
#